data_6d40430c4888d37e110cf62694e34c39
#
_entry.id   6d40430c4888d37e110cf62694e34c39
#
_cell.length_a   1.000
_cell.length_b   1.000
_cell.length_c   1.000
_cell.angle_alpha   90.00
_cell.angle_beta   90.00
_cell.angle_gamma   90.00
#
_symmetry.space_group_name_H-M   'P 1'
#
loop_
_entity.id
_entity.type
_entity.pdbx_description
1 polymer ?
#
loop_
_entity_poly.entity_id
_entity_poly.type
_entity_poly.pdbx_seq_one_letter_code
_entity_poly.pdbx_strand_id
1 'polypeptide(L)'
;MREFLLRIEPLIWLLFGQGLLFGTMLLTGWILIVGIAAPLGWVAPEALAFDRVHALASNPVGRLVLAALIVLPLWKGVHHMRHLSIDLRGAERDVWVAPILYAVATIASLAGILAVVRL
;
A
#
# COMPACT_ATOMS: atom_id res chain seq x y z
N MET A 1 -6.92 27.98 -3.56
CA MET A 1 -6.16 26.72 -3.71
C MET A 1 -5.31 26.40 -2.48
N ARG A 2 -4.44 27.33 -2.03
CA ARG A 2 -3.57 27.13 -0.86
C ARG A 2 -4.35 26.83 0.45
N GLU A 3 -5.41 27.58 0.74
CA GLU A 3 -6.25 27.34 1.93
C GLU A 3 -6.96 25.99 1.91
N PHE A 4 -7.40 25.55 0.73
CA PHE A 4 -7.99 24.22 0.57
C PHE A 4 -6.97 23.12 0.86
N LEU A 5 -5.76 23.24 0.30
CA LEU A 5 -4.67 22.28 0.56
C LEU A 5 -4.30 22.20 2.04
N LEU A 6 -4.23 23.34 2.73
CA LEU A 6 -3.96 23.39 4.17
C LEU A 6 -5.07 22.72 5.01
N ARG A 7 -6.33 22.81 4.56
CA ARG A 7 -7.45 22.14 5.24
C ARG A 7 -7.45 20.63 5.09
N ILE A 8 -6.99 20.11 3.94
CA ILE A 8 -6.94 18.66 3.68
C ILE A 8 -5.62 18.02 4.09
N GLU A 9 -4.59 18.81 4.38
CA GLU A 9 -3.27 18.33 4.79
C GLU A 9 -3.32 17.36 5.98
N PRO A 10 -4.06 17.63 7.09
CA PRO A 10 -4.18 16.67 8.19
C PRO A 10 -4.81 15.35 7.78
N LEU A 11 -5.78 15.38 6.85
CA LEU A 11 -6.40 14.19 6.31
C LEU A 11 -5.42 13.36 5.47
N ILE A 12 -4.60 14.02 4.65
CA ILE A 12 -3.55 13.36 3.88
C ILE A 12 -2.56 12.68 4.81
N TRP A 13 -2.08 13.37 5.85
CA TRP A 13 -1.17 12.81 6.84
C TRP A 13 -1.78 11.64 7.60
N LEU A 14 -3.06 11.75 7.96
CA LEU A 14 -3.79 10.65 8.61
C LEU A 14 -3.86 9.42 7.69
N LEU A 15 -4.23 9.60 6.42
CA LEU A 15 -4.32 8.51 5.44
C LEU A 15 -2.95 7.84 5.22
N PHE A 16 -1.89 8.61 5.05
CA PHE A 16 -0.54 8.06 4.88
C PHE A 16 -0.04 7.33 6.14
N GLY A 17 -0.23 7.92 7.32
CA GLY A 17 0.20 7.33 8.58
C GLY A 17 -0.57 6.05 8.90
N GLN A 18 -1.89 6.11 8.88
CA GLN A 18 -2.77 4.99 9.20
C GLN A 18 -2.73 3.92 8.09
N GLY A 19 -2.69 4.34 6.82
CA GLY A 19 -2.60 3.40 5.71
C GLY A 19 -1.35 2.52 5.78
N LEU A 20 -0.21 3.07 6.18
CA LEU A 20 1.00 2.28 6.39
C LEU A 20 0.85 1.33 7.59
N LEU A 21 0.29 1.81 8.70
CA LEU A 21 0.06 0.98 9.89
C LEU A 21 -0.85 -0.21 9.57
N PHE A 22 -2.00 0.03 8.97
CA PHE A 22 -2.92 -1.02 8.56
C PHE A 22 -2.30 -1.97 7.53
N GLY A 23 -1.60 -1.43 6.52
CA GLY A 23 -0.89 -2.23 5.53
C GLY A 23 0.15 -3.15 6.16
N THR A 24 0.97 -2.62 7.06
CA THR A 24 1.98 -3.40 7.78
C THR A 24 1.34 -4.47 8.65
N MET A 25 0.29 -4.17 9.41
CA MET A 25 -0.41 -5.13 10.25
C MET A 25 -1.05 -6.25 9.42
N LEU A 26 -1.77 -5.91 8.35
CA LEU A 26 -2.46 -6.89 7.52
C LEU A 26 -1.49 -7.77 6.73
N LEU A 27 -0.43 -7.19 6.16
CA LEU A 27 0.58 -7.97 5.44
C LEU A 27 1.38 -8.87 6.38
N THR A 28 1.80 -8.37 7.54
CA THR A 28 2.49 -9.17 8.55
C THR A 28 1.59 -10.28 9.08
N GLY A 29 0.33 -9.97 9.38
CA GLY A 29 -0.66 -10.97 9.79
C GLY A 29 -0.86 -12.06 8.74
N TRP A 30 -0.95 -11.70 7.47
CA TRP A 30 -1.07 -12.64 6.37
C TRP A 30 0.17 -13.55 6.25
N ILE A 31 1.37 -12.98 6.33
CA ILE A 31 2.63 -13.75 6.30
C ILE A 31 2.70 -14.72 7.47
N LEU A 32 2.29 -14.31 8.68
CA LEU A 32 2.25 -15.18 9.86
C LEU A 32 1.24 -16.32 9.67
N ILE A 33 0.07 -16.05 9.11
CA ILE A 33 -0.95 -17.06 8.84
C ILE A 33 -0.45 -18.08 7.82
N VAL A 34 0.01 -17.62 6.66
CA VAL A 34 0.41 -18.49 5.54
C VAL A 34 1.76 -19.14 5.78
N GLY A 35 2.72 -18.40 6.36
CA GLY A 35 4.09 -18.85 6.53
C GLY A 35 4.33 -19.65 7.81
N ILE A 36 3.49 -19.50 8.83
CA ILE A 36 3.70 -20.16 10.14
C ILE A 36 2.45 -20.95 10.56
N ALA A 37 1.30 -20.31 10.71
CA ALA A 37 0.12 -20.95 11.30
C ALA A 37 -0.44 -22.07 10.42
N ALA A 38 -0.48 -21.90 9.11
CA ALA A 38 -0.97 -22.91 8.18
C ALA A 38 -0.03 -24.13 8.11
N PRO A 39 1.32 -24.00 7.96
CA PRO A 39 2.23 -25.13 8.01
C PRO A 39 2.22 -25.90 9.34
N LEU A 40 1.94 -25.21 10.45
CA LEU A 40 1.81 -25.83 11.78
C LEU A 40 0.44 -26.50 12.01
N GLY A 41 -0.48 -26.44 11.05
CA GLY A 41 -1.81 -27.02 11.19
C GLY A 41 -2.76 -26.22 12.10
N TRP A 42 -2.43 -24.98 12.45
CA TRP A 42 -3.28 -24.11 13.27
C TRP A 42 -4.44 -23.48 12.47
N VAL A 43 -4.33 -23.52 11.17
CA VAL A 43 -5.34 -23.02 10.23
C VAL A 43 -5.79 -24.18 9.36
N ALA A 44 -7.09 -24.40 9.31
CA ALA A 44 -7.66 -25.40 8.43
C ALA A 44 -7.36 -25.08 6.95
N PRO A 45 -6.90 -26.05 6.13
CA PRO A 45 -6.57 -25.81 4.72
C PRO A 45 -7.69 -25.15 3.93
N GLU A 46 -8.93 -25.49 4.24
CA GLU A 46 -10.14 -24.96 3.59
C GLU A 46 -10.33 -23.46 3.84
N ALA A 47 -9.77 -22.93 4.94
CA ALA A 47 -9.82 -21.50 5.24
C ALA A 47 -9.00 -20.66 4.24
N LEU A 48 -7.94 -21.25 3.68
CA LEU A 48 -7.04 -20.65 2.70
C LEU A 48 -7.32 -21.15 1.27
N ALA A 49 -8.42 -21.88 1.06
CA ALA A 49 -8.82 -22.33 -0.28
C ALA A 49 -9.00 -21.13 -1.22
N PHE A 50 -8.56 -21.28 -2.46
CA PHE A 50 -8.59 -20.24 -3.48
C PHE A 50 -9.95 -19.56 -3.59
N ASP A 51 -11.03 -20.34 -3.69
CA ASP A 51 -12.39 -19.83 -3.86
C ASP A 51 -12.80 -18.90 -2.70
N ARG A 52 -12.40 -19.24 -1.48
CA ARG A 52 -12.71 -18.46 -0.30
C ARG A 52 -11.92 -17.15 -0.25
N VAL A 53 -10.62 -17.22 -0.49
CA VAL A 53 -9.74 -16.05 -0.54
C VAL A 53 -10.16 -15.14 -1.71
N HIS A 54 -10.44 -15.72 -2.88
CA HIS A 54 -10.90 -14.97 -4.04
C HIS A 54 -12.26 -14.29 -3.77
N ALA A 55 -13.22 -14.97 -3.15
CA ALA A 55 -14.51 -14.38 -2.80
C ALA A 55 -14.36 -13.20 -1.81
N LEU A 56 -13.44 -13.29 -0.85
CA LEU A 56 -13.11 -12.18 0.04
C LEU A 56 -12.44 -11.02 -0.70
N ALA A 57 -11.54 -11.31 -1.62
CA ALA A 57 -10.81 -10.31 -2.37
C ALA A 57 -11.68 -9.60 -3.41
N SER A 58 -12.57 -10.32 -4.08
CA SER A 58 -13.37 -9.83 -5.21
C SER A 58 -14.63 -9.05 -4.81
N ASN A 59 -15.08 -9.13 -3.54
CA ASN A 59 -16.19 -8.30 -3.10
C ASN A 59 -15.78 -6.80 -3.00
N PRO A 60 -16.72 -5.84 -3.01
CA PRO A 60 -16.40 -4.42 -3.02
C PRO A 60 -15.50 -3.96 -1.88
N VAL A 61 -15.69 -4.49 -0.67
CA VAL A 61 -14.88 -4.15 0.51
C VAL A 61 -13.48 -4.75 0.35
N GLY A 62 -13.37 -6.01 -0.07
CA GLY A 62 -12.10 -6.67 -0.34
C GLY A 62 -11.27 -5.94 -1.39
N ARG A 63 -11.88 -5.53 -2.49
CA ARG A 63 -11.23 -4.72 -3.53
C ARG A 63 -10.73 -3.39 -2.99
N LEU A 64 -11.54 -2.70 -2.17
CA LEU A 64 -11.13 -1.44 -1.55
C LEU A 64 -9.93 -1.64 -0.62
N VAL A 65 -9.95 -2.68 0.22
CA VAL A 65 -8.85 -3.02 1.13
C VAL A 65 -7.59 -3.37 0.33
N LEU A 66 -7.69 -4.20 -0.71
CA LEU A 66 -6.55 -4.55 -1.55
C LEU A 66 -5.95 -3.33 -2.28
N ALA A 67 -6.81 -2.47 -2.84
CA ALA A 67 -6.35 -1.23 -3.47
C ALA A 67 -5.61 -0.34 -2.47
N ALA A 68 -6.14 -0.18 -1.25
CA ALA A 68 -5.49 0.57 -0.19
C ALA A 68 -4.15 -0.07 0.25
N LEU A 69 -4.09 -1.40 0.37
CA LEU A 69 -2.86 -2.14 0.71
C LEU A 69 -1.75 -1.98 -0.34
N ILE A 70 -2.11 -1.78 -1.59
CA ILE A 70 -1.15 -1.55 -2.68
C ILE A 70 -0.74 -0.07 -2.71
N VAL A 71 -1.71 0.84 -2.77
CA VAL A 71 -1.47 2.25 -3.04
C VAL A 71 -0.81 2.96 -1.85
N LEU A 72 -1.34 2.80 -0.63
CA LEU A 72 -0.88 3.58 0.51
C LEU A 72 0.58 3.28 0.90
N PRO A 73 1.02 2.01 1.04
CA PRO A 73 2.42 1.71 1.34
C PRO A 73 3.38 2.14 0.21
N LEU A 74 2.94 2.03 -1.05
CA LEU A 74 3.72 2.41 -2.21
C LEU A 74 4.05 3.92 -2.19
N TRP A 75 3.04 4.76 -1.99
CA TRP A 75 3.23 6.21 -1.90
C TRP A 75 4.07 6.61 -0.69
N LYS A 76 3.84 5.97 0.45
CA LYS A 76 4.65 6.20 1.65
C LYS A 76 6.10 5.79 1.42
N GLY A 77 6.34 4.63 0.82
CA GLY A 77 7.68 4.14 0.49
C GLY A 77 8.42 5.10 -0.45
N VAL A 78 7.78 5.54 -1.52
CA VAL A 78 8.35 6.51 -2.48
C VAL A 78 8.68 7.85 -1.79
N HIS A 79 7.81 8.32 -0.92
CA HIS A 79 8.06 9.54 -0.15
C HIS A 79 9.29 9.40 0.77
N HIS A 80 9.44 8.28 1.46
CA HIS A 80 10.63 8.00 2.26
C HIS A 80 11.89 7.87 1.41
N MET A 81 11.82 7.20 0.26
CA MET A 81 12.96 7.08 -0.66
C MET A 81 13.42 8.45 -1.17
N ARG A 82 12.48 9.35 -1.45
CA ARG A 82 12.80 10.73 -1.82
C ARG A 82 13.57 11.43 -0.70
N HIS A 83 13.07 11.40 0.53
CA HIS A 83 13.74 12.02 1.68
C HIS A 83 15.12 11.40 1.92
N LEU A 84 15.24 10.10 1.88
CA LEU A 84 16.53 9.41 1.99
C LEU A 84 17.51 9.87 0.89
N SER A 85 17.03 10.07 -0.34
CA SER A 85 17.86 10.59 -1.43
C SER A 85 18.35 12.02 -1.15
N ILE A 86 17.50 12.87 -0.59
CA ILE A 86 17.87 14.24 -0.20
C ILE A 86 18.95 14.21 0.91
N ASP A 87 18.75 13.37 1.92
CA ASP A 87 19.67 13.25 3.06
C ASP A 87 21.05 12.72 2.63
N LEU A 88 21.10 11.79 1.71
CA LEU A 88 22.34 11.16 1.25
C LEU A 88 23.08 11.94 0.14
N ARG A 89 22.35 12.65 -0.71
CA ARG A 89 22.88 13.22 -1.96
C ARG A 89 22.66 14.72 -2.12
N GLY A 90 21.98 15.35 -1.16
CA GLY A 90 21.62 16.76 -1.21
C GLY A 90 20.34 17.04 -2.00
N ALA A 91 19.71 18.18 -1.67
CA ALA A 91 18.44 18.61 -2.26
C ALA A 91 18.52 18.98 -3.75
N GLU A 92 19.71 19.24 -4.28
CA GLU A 92 19.90 19.66 -5.68
C GLU A 92 19.39 18.60 -6.68
N ARG A 93 19.47 17.33 -6.32
CA ARG A 93 19.01 16.22 -7.17
C ARG A 93 17.52 15.94 -7.09
N ASP A 94 16.81 16.54 -6.13
CA ASP A 94 15.38 16.32 -5.93
C ASP A 94 14.54 16.74 -7.13
N VAL A 95 15.03 17.69 -7.93
CA VAL A 95 14.39 18.14 -9.18
C VAL A 95 14.17 16.97 -10.16
N TRP A 96 15.06 15.98 -10.16
CA TRP A 96 14.96 14.80 -11.02
C TRP A 96 14.41 13.57 -10.26
N VAL A 97 14.82 13.40 -9.02
CA VAL A 97 14.45 12.23 -8.22
C VAL A 97 12.96 12.23 -7.89
N ALA A 98 12.41 13.35 -7.45
CA ALA A 98 11.00 13.42 -7.07
C ALA A 98 10.04 13.09 -8.24
N PRO A 99 10.15 13.70 -9.44
CA PRO A 99 9.27 13.37 -10.56
C PRO A 99 9.34 11.90 -10.97
N ILE A 100 10.55 11.31 -11.00
CA ILE A 100 10.73 9.90 -11.36
C ILE A 100 10.06 8.98 -10.34
N LEU A 101 10.30 9.20 -9.05
CA LEU A 101 9.73 8.39 -7.98
C LEU A 101 8.20 8.47 -7.95
N TYR A 102 7.63 9.67 -8.08
CA TYR A 102 6.18 9.84 -8.10
C TYR A 102 5.54 9.32 -9.39
N ALA A 103 6.22 9.42 -10.53
CA ALA A 103 5.75 8.78 -11.77
C ALA A 103 5.68 7.25 -11.62
N VAL A 104 6.71 6.64 -11.06
CA VAL A 104 6.74 5.19 -10.76
C VAL A 104 5.62 4.81 -9.81
N ALA A 105 5.42 5.57 -8.72
CA ALA A 105 4.32 5.33 -7.79
C ALA A 105 2.95 5.42 -8.47
N THR A 106 2.76 6.41 -9.33
CA THR A 106 1.50 6.59 -10.07
C THR A 106 1.23 5.42 -11.01
N ILE A 107 2.22 5.04 -11.82
CA ILE A 107 2.09 3.92 -12.77
C ILE A 107 1.82 2.61 -12.02
N ALA A 108 2.58 2.33 -10.97
CA ALA A 108 2.40 1.12 -10.17
C ALA A 108 1.04 1.10 -9.45
N SER A 109 0.57 2.25 -8.95
CA SER A 109 -0.76 2.38 -8.34
C SER A 109 -1.87 2.10 -9.35
N LEU A 110 -1.79 2.67 -10.54
CA LEU A 110 -2.77 2.43 -11.61
C LEU A 110 -2.79 0.96 -12.04
N ALA A 111 -1.62 0.35 -12.19
CA ALA A 111 -1.50 -1.08 -12.52
C ALA A 111 -2.10 -1.96 -11.40
N GLY A 112 -1.82 -1.64 -10.14
CA GLY A 112 -2.37 -2.35 -8.98
C GLY A 112 -3.89 -2.21 -8.88
N ILE A 113 -4.43 -0.99 -9.03
CA ILE A 113 -5.87 -0.75 -9.04
C ILE A 113 -6.54 -1.51 -10.19
N LEU A 114 -5.95 -1.48 -11.39
CA LEU A 114 -6.47 -2.21 -12.54
C LEU A 114 -6.51 -3.73 -12.29
N ALA A 115 -5.47 -4.28 -11.67
CA ALA A 115 -5.44 -5.69 -11.29
C ALA A 115 -6.56 -6.02 -10.29
N VAL A 116 -6.76 -5.18 -9.26
CA VAL A 116 -7.82 -5.37 -8.25
C VAL A 116 -9.23 -5.27 -8.85
N VAL A 117 -9.44 -4.35 -9.80
CA VAL A 117 -10.75 -4.21 -10.47
C VAL A 117 -11.10 -5.44 -11.32
N ARG A 118 -10.09 -6.15 -11.83
CA ARG A 118 -10.27 -7.35 -12.67
C ARG A 118 -10.49 -8.64 -11.85
N LEU A 119 -10.37 -8.60 -10.53
CA LEU A 119 -10.76 -9.71 -9.65
C LEU A 119 -12.27 -9.94 -9.68
#